data_657600b06342d68eba62a885484884e5
#
_entry.id   657600b06342d68eba62a885484884e5
#
_cell.length_a   1.000
_cell.length_b   1.000
_cell.length_c   1.000
_cell.angle_alpha   90.00
_cell.angle_beta   90.00
_cell.angle_gamma   90.00
#
_symmetry.space_group_name_H-M   'P 1'
#
loop_
_entity.id
_entity.type
_entity.pdbx_description
1 polymer ?
#
loop_
_entity_poly.entity_id
_entity_poly.type
_entity_poly.pdbx_seq_one_letter_code
_entity_poly.pdbx_strand_id
1 'polypeptide(L)'
;AFPPYEYVEGGKIVGLDPMMATAICDKLGKKLVIDDMEFDSVITAVQTGKDDFGMAGMTDTPERRKNIDFSTSYANTTQVIIVNDSASGSLFGNLGESFKNTFITDNRWQQLLSGLLVTLEITLFAGIIGVIIGFVIALIRATHDIQLDKRKCRSFGDCVLKFFNAICNIYITVMRGTPVVVQLMIMYWIILVSVRNGIFAAIVAFGMNSAAYVAEIVRAGIMAVAIGQTEAS
;
A
#
# COMPACT_ATOMS: atom_id res chain seq x y z
N ALA A 1 -2.74 -16.00 9.44
CA ALA A 1 -2.70 -16.81 10.67
C ALA A 1 -2.78 -18.30 10.31
N PHE A 2 -1.80 -19.07 10.78
CA PHE A 2 -1.68 -20.51 10.46
C PHE A 2 -1.42 -21.31 11.75
N PRO A 3 -2.45 -21.57 12.57
CA PRO A 3 -2.29 -22.36 13.80
C PRO A 3 -1.78 -23.79 13.51
N PRO A 4 -0.88 -24.34 14.33
CA PRO A 4 -0.33 -23.81 15.58
C PRO A 4 0.95 -22.96 15.42
N TYR A 5 1.35 -22.63 14.16
CA TYR A 5 2.61 -21.95 13.89
C TYR A 5 2.56 -20.48 14.29
N GLU A 6 1.62 -19.71 13.72
CA GLU A 6 1.38 -18.30 14.09
C GLU A 6 -0.12 -17.98 14.05
N TYR A 7 -0.60 -17.30 15.10
CA TYR A 7 -1.98 -16.82 15.19
C TYR A 7 -2.09 -15.69 16.20
N VAL A 8 -3.21 -14.98 16.17
CA VAL A 8 -3.46 -13.86 17.08
C VAL A 8 -4.36 -14.33 18.21
N GLU A 9 -3.90 -14.19 19.45
CA GLU A 9 -4.65 -14.45 20.67
C GLU A 9 -4.52 -13.26 21.62
N GLY A 10 -5.66 -12.70 22.03
CA GLY A 10 -5.66 -11.52 22.92
C GLY A 10 -4.93 -10.30 22.35
N GLY A 11 -4.92 -10.12 21.03
CA GLY A 11 -4.22 -9.01 20.36
C GLY A 11 -2.70 -9.16 20.27
N LYS A 12 -2.17 -10.35 20.57
CA LYS A 12 -0.75 -10.68 20.43
C LYS A 12 -0.57 -11.83 19.45
N ILE A 13 0.52 -11.78 18.71
CA ILE A 13 0.92 -12.88 17.82
C ILE A 13 1.58 -13.94 18.69
N VAL A 14 1.01 -15.15 18.65
CA VAL A 14 1.44 -16.31 19.44
C VAL A 14 1.57 -17.53 18.55
N GLY A 15 2.26 -18.58 19.02
CA GLY A 15 2.45 -19.83 18.30
C GLY A 15 3.90 -20.31 18.34
N LEU A 16 4.18 -21.36 17.58
CA LEU A 16 5.51 -21.97 17.52
C LEU A 16 6.55 -21.00 16.95
N ASP A 17 6.21 -20.30 15.87
CA ASP A 17 7.11 -19.39 15.17
C ASP A 17 7.54 -18.19 16.03
N PRO A 18 6.65 -17.44 16.70
CA PRO A 18 7.05 -16.39 17.62
C PRO A 18 7.90 -16.88 18.81
N MET A 19 7.61 -18.10 19.31
CA MET A 19 8.40 -18.70 20.40
C MET A 19 9.83 -19.00 19.94
N MET A 20 9.99 -19.59 18.76
CA MET A 20 11.29 -19.88 18.17
C MET A 20 12.05 -18.59 17.84
N ALA A 21 11.38 -17.59 17.25
CA ALA A 21 11.98 -16.29 16.96
C ALA A 21 12.50 -15.61 18.25
N THR A 22 11.73 -15.68 19.34
CA THR A 22 12.17 -15.17 20.65
C THR A 22 13.43 -15.88 21.12
N ALA A 23 13.45 -17.21 21.08
CA ALA A 23 14.63 -17.98 21.52
C ALA A 23 15.88 -17.72 20.66
N ILE A 24 15.70 -17.47 19.36
CA ILE A 24 16.80 -17.08 18.46
C ILE A 24 17.33 -15.70 18.84
N CYS A 25 16.45 -14.71 19.00
CA CYS A 25 16.81 -13.35 19.36
C CYS A 25 17.51 -13.27 20.72
N ASP A 26 17.03 -14.03 21.71
CA ASP A 26 17.65 -14.12 23.04
C ASP A 26 19.10 -14.66 22.96
N LYS A 27 19.31 -15.71 22.16
CA LYS A 27 20.68 -16.26 21.94
C LYS A 27 21.60 -15.28 21.22
N LEU A 28 21.05 -14.44 20.33
CA LEU A 28 21.81 -13.44 19.59
C LEU A 28 21.98 -12.13 20.37
N GLY A 29 21.36 -11.99 21.55
CA GLY A 29 21.35 -10.75 22.32
C GLY A 29 20.65 -9.61 21.59
N LYS A 30 19.65 -9.93 20.76
CA LYS A 30 18.89 -8.98 19.96
C LYS A 30 17.44 -8.87 20.46
N LYS A 31 16.84 -7.73 20.26
CA LYS A 31 15.43 -7.51 20.57
C LYS A 31 14.57 -8.01 19.40
N LEU A 32 13.61 -8.90 19.67
CA LEU A 32 12.63 -9.31 18.68
C LEU A 32 11.63 -8.19 18.40
N VAL A 33 11.41 -7.90 17.13
CA VAL A 33 10.32 -7.07 16.61
C VAL A 33 9.60 -7.90 15.56
N ILE A 34 8.31 -8.13 15.75
CA ILE A 34 7.47 -8.88 14.82
C ILE A 34 6.78 -7.90 13.89
N ASP A 35 6.94 -8.09 12.59
CA ASP A 35 6.22 -7.36 11.53
C ASP A 35 5.15 -8.30 10.95
N ASP A 36 3.87 -7.99 11.18
CA ASP A 36 2.74 -8.78 10.69
C ASP A 36 2.38 -8.34 9.27
N MET A 37 2.45 -9.27 8.33
CA MET A 37 2.21 -8.99 6.92
C MET A 37 1.61 -10.18 6.19
N GLU A 38 1.11 -9.94 4.99
CA GLU A 38 0.61 -10.99 4.10
C GLU A 38 1.72 -12.00 3.75
N PHE A 39 1.38 -13.30 3.73
CA PHE A 39 2.30 -14.40 3.50
C PHE A 39 3.17 -14.23 2.24
N ASP A 40 2.56 -13.76 1.15
CA ASP A 40 3.25 -13.57 -0.13
C ASP A 40 4.29 -12.43 -0.08
N SER A 41 4.20 -11.56 0.92
CA SER A 41 5.11 -10.43 1.13
C SER A 41 6.35 -10.79 1.94
N VAL A 42 6.33 -11.89 2.69
CA VAL A 42 7.44 -12.28 3.61
C VAL A 42 8.76 -12.45 2.85
N ILE A 43 8.76 -13.15 1.72
CA ILE A 43 9.97 -13.37 0.92
C ILE A 43 10.55 -12.04 0.45
N THR A 44 9.71 -11.14 -0.06
CA THR A 44 10.12 -9.82 -0.54
C THR A 44 10.66 -8.95 0.59
N ALA A 45 10.10 -9.04 1.79
CA ALA A 45 10.56 -8.31 2.96
C ALA A 45 11.99 -8.69 3.36
N VAL A 46 12.28 -9.98 3.35
CA VAL A 46 13.64 -10.49 3.62
C VAL A 46 14.61 -10.12 2.49
N GLN A 47 14.21 -10.27 1.23
CA GLN A 47 15.06 -9.91 0.08
C GLN A 47 15.46 -8.44 0.05
N THR A 48 14.55 -7.56 0.42
CA THR A 48 14.80 -6.11 0.43
C THR A 48 15.52 -5.63 1.70
N GLY A 49 15.76 -6.53 2.66
CA GLY A 49 16.38 -6.19 3.94
C GLY A 49 15.48 -5.37 4.87
N LYS A 50 14.16 -5.37 4.62
CA LYS A 50 13.19 -4.78 5.53
C LYS A 50 13.12 -5.58 6.83
N ASP A 51 13.14 -6.89 6.71
CA ASP A 51 13.16 -7.83 7.82
C ASP A 51 14.42 -8.71 7.75
N ASP A 52 14.98 -9.03 8.91
CA ASP A 52 16.20 -9.84 9.01
C ASP A 52 15.96 -11.31 8.68
N PHE A 53 14.76 -11.83 8.99
CA PHE A 53 14.33 -13.20 8.65
C PHE A 53 12.81 -13.32 8.64
N GLY A 54 12.29 -14.30 7.90
CA GLY A 54 10.86 -14.61 7.80
C GLY A 54 10.53 -15.95 8.48
N MET A 55 9.49 -15.97 9.29
CA MET A 55 8.90 -17.18 9.88
C MET A 55 7.39 -17.14 9.68
N ALA A 56 6.87 -18.12 8.94
CA ALA A 56 5.43 -18.17 8.61
C ALA A 56 5.01 -19.59 8.20
N GLY A 57 5.54 -20.63 8.85
CA GLY A 57 5.29 -22.01 8.46
C GLY A 57 5.62 -22.30 6.99
N MET A 58 6.59 -21.62 6.43
CA MET A 58 6.86 -21.60 4.99
C MET A 58 7.53 -22.89 4.51
N THR A 59 6.94 -23.53 3.50
CA THR A 59 7.55 -24.69 2.85
C THR A 59 8.77 -24.27 2.01
N ASP A 60 9.88 -24.95 2.22
CA ASP A 60 11.09 -24.85 1.41
C ASP A 60 10.85 -25.47 0.02
N THR A 61 10.89 -24.65 -1.03
CA THR A 61 10.75 -25.10 -2.41
C THR A 61 11.91 -24.61 -3.29
N PRO A 62 12.24 -25.35 -4.40
CA PRO A 62 13.31 -24.93 -5.30
C PRO A 62 13.12 -23.53 -5.90
N GLU A 63 11.86 -23.11 -6.12
CA GLU A 63 11.56 -21.77 -6.62
C GLU A 63 11.90 -20.70 -5.59
N ARG A 64 11.54 -20.92 -4.32
CA ARG A 64 11.81 -19.97 -3.22
C ARG A 64 13.29 -19.89 -2.90
N ARG A 65 14.02 -21.00 -2.97
CA ARG A 65 15.49 -21.04 -2.80
C ARG A 65 16.28 -20.22 -3.81
N LYS A 66 15.68 -19.88 -4.94
CA LYS A 66 16.32 -18.94 -5.90
C LYS A 66 16.40 -17.51 -5.37
N ASN A 67 15.56 -17.19 -4.42
CA ASN A 67 15.32 -15.85 -3.94
C ASN A 67 15.82 -15.59 -2.52
N ILE A 68 15.79 -16.61 -1.66
CA ILE A 68 16.17 -16.54 -0.25
C ILE A 68 16.80 -17.86 0.20
N ASP A 69 17.60 -17.82 1.24
CA ASP A 69 18.12 -19.01 1.92
C ASP A 69 17.12 -19.51 2.96
N PHE A 70 17.06 -20.84 3.12
CA PHE A 70 16.24 -21.50 4.12
C PHE A 70 17.10 -22.18 5.18
N SER A 71 16.63 -22.16 6.43
CA SER A 71 17.17 -23.00 7.49
C SER A 71 16.90 -24.48 7.24
N THR A 72 17.42 -25.35 8.07
CA THR A 72 16.95 -26.74 8.15
C THR A 72 15.49 -26.78 8.57
N SER A 73 14.73 -27.75 8.04
CA SER A 73 13.32 -27.91 8.40
C SER A 73 13.17 -28.13 9.91
N TYR A 74 12.34 -27.31 10.56
CA TYR A 74 12.03 -27.43 11.98
C TYR A 74 10.70 -28.12 12.27
N ALA A 75 9.86 -28.32 11.22
CA ALA A 75 8.61 -29.04 11.34
C ALA A 75 8.28 -29.80 10.05
N ASN A 76 7.64 -30.95 10.18
CA ASN A 76 7.08 -31.70 9.06
C ASN A 76 5.56 -31.71 9.19
N THR A 77 4.86 -31.28 8.14
CA THR A 77 3.40 -31.26 8.11
C THR A 77 2.88 -32.12 6.98
N THR A 78 1.74 -32.77 7.22
CA THR A 78 1.00 -33.45 6.19
C THR A 78 -0.19 -32.61 5.79
N GLN A 79 -0.27 -32.21 4.54
CA GLN A 79 -1.43 -31.54 4.00
C GLN A 79 -2.46 -32.58 3.59
N VAL A 80 -3.72 -32.38 4.01
CA VAL A 80 -4.86 -33.21 3.63
C VAL A 80 -5.93 -32.34 2.98
N ILE A 81 -6.61 -32.90 2.00
CA ILE A 81 -7.77 -32.27 1.40
C ILE A 81 -8.99 -32.68 2.20
N ILE A 82 -9.66 -31.74 2.84
CA ILE A 82 -10.94 -31.98 3.49
C ILE A 82 -12.02 -31.75 2.43
N VAL A 83 -12.72 -32.82 2.05
CA VAL A 83 -13.88 -32.74 1.17
C VAL A 83 -15.15 -32.78 2.02
N ASN A 84 -16.08 -31.89 1.73
CA ASN A 84 -17.40 -31.95 2.35
C ASN A 84 -18.24 -33.01 1.62
N ASP A 85 -18.53 -34.10 2.31
CA ASP A 85 -19.31 -35.22 1.78
C ASP A 85 -20.82 -34.88 1.66
N SER A 86 -21.21 -33.67 2.13
CA SER A 86 -22.61 -33.20 2.14
C SER A 86 -22.99 -32.40 0.89
N ALA A 87 -22.36 -32.62 -0.26
CA ALA A 87 -22.63 -31.85 -1.50
C ALA A 87 -24.01 -32.11 -2.15
N SER A 88 -24.98 -32.69 -1.44
CA SER A 88 -26.36 -32.86 -1.93
C SER A 88 -27.36 -31.81 -1.40
N GLY A 89 -26.86 -30.69 -0.86
CA GLY A 89 -27.71 -29.59 -0.42
C GLY A 89 -27.96 -28.59 -1.54
N SER A 90 -29.23 -28.20 -1.74
CA SER A 90 -29.67 -27.13 -2.65
C SER A 90 -28.75 -25.91 -2.53
N LEU A 91 -28.34 -25.31 -3.66
CA LEU A 91 -27.53 -24.08 -3.75
C LEU A 91 -28.04 -22.96 -2.82
N PHE A 92 -29.31 -22.88 -2.58
CA PHE A 92 -29.96 -21.89 -1.71
C PHE A 92 -29.99 -22.30 -0.22
N GLY A 93 -29.96 -23.59 0.11
CA GLY A 93 -29.98 -24.07 1.50
C GLY A 93 -28.69 -23.76 2.26
N ASN A 94 -27.55 -23.77 1.57
CA ASN A 94 -26.24 -23.52 2.16
C ASN A 94 -25.86 -22.04 2.24
N LEU A 95 -26.59 -21.15 1.55
CA LEU A 95 -26.28 -19.69 1.56
C LEU A 95 -26.43 -19.09 2.97
N GLY A 96 -27.43 -19.51 3.73
CA GLY A 96 -27.64 -19.01 5.09
C GLY A 96 -26.55 -19.45 6.06
N GLU A 97 -26.12 -20.73 5.99
CA GLU A 97 -25.02 -21.24 6.79
C GLU A 97 -23.67 -20.64 6.35
N SER A 98 -23.43 -20.52 5.07
CA SER A 98 -22.23 -19.89 4.53
C SER A 98 -22.14 -18.42 4.95
N PHE A 99 -23.27 -17.69 4.89
CA PHE A 99 -23.34 -16.30 5.36
C PHE A 99 -23.07 -16.21 6.86
N LYS A 100 -23.71 -17.06 7.67
CA LYS A 100 -23.48 -17.13 9.12
C LYS A 100 -22.02 -17.43 9.46
N ASN A 101 -21.42 -18.43 8.78
CA ASN A 101 -20.06 -18.84 9.00
C ASN A 101 -19.03 -17.79 8.53
N THR A 102 -19.36 -17.02 7.47
CA THR A 102 -18.48 -16.00 6.93
C THR A 102 -18.52 -14.69 7.71
N PHE A 103 -19.70 -14.29 8.19
CA PHE A 103 -19.90 -12.96 8.77
C PHE A 103 -20.14 -12.98 10.29
N ILE A 104 -20.81 -14.00 10.83
CA ILE A 104 -21.26 -14.02 12.23
C ILE A 104 -20.34 -14.85 13.11
N THR A 105 -19.88 -16.01 12.63
CA THR A 105 -19.00 -16.91 13.38
C THR A 105 -17.68 -16.20 13.71
N ASP A 106 -17.20 -16.32 14.92
CA ASP A 106 -15.97 -15.70 15.43
C ASP A 106 -15.93 -14.16 15.35
N ASN A 107 -17.11 -13.50 15.30
CA ASN A 107 -17.22 -12.04 15.19
C ASN A 107 -16.47 -11.44 13.97
N ARG A 108 -16.40 -12.17 12.86
CA ARG A 108 -15.66 -11.74 11.64
C ARG A 108 -16.16 -10.41 11.05
N TRP A 109 -17.44 -10.07 11.30
CA TRP A 109 -17.98 -8.77 10.91
C TRP A 109 -17.20 -7.59 11.51
N GLN A 110 -16.58 -7.76 12.70
CA GLN A 110 -15.73 -6.73 13.30
C GLN A 110 -14.47 -6.48 12.48
N GLN A 111 -13.89 -7.52 11.88
CA GLN A 111 -12.73 -7.40 10.99
C GLN A 111 -13.11 -6.64 9.72
N LEU A 112 -14.30 -6.88 9.18
CA LEU A 112 -14.83 -6.13 8.03
C LEU A 112 -15.03 -4.65 8.36
N LEU A 113 -15.61 -4.34 9.54
CA LEU A 113 -15.77 -2.96 9.97
C LEU A 113 -14.43 -2.27 10.22
N SER A 114 -13.49 -2.93 10.86
CA SER A 114 -12.17 -2.37 11.07
C SER A 114 -11.44 -2.11 9.75
N GLY A 115 -11.51 -3.03 8.80
CA GLY A 115 -10.97 -2.82 7.45
C GLY A 115 -11.64 -1.66 6.69
N LEU A 116 -12.96 -1.51 6.85
CA LEU A 116 -13.70 -0.38 6.29
C LEU A 116 -13.22 0.94 6.90
N LEU A 117 -13.06 1.01 8.21
CA LEU A 117 -12.56 2.21 8.89
C LEU A 117 -11.16 2.60 8.42
N VAL A 118 -10.24 1.62 8.30
CA VAL A 118 -8.89 1.85 7.75
C VAL A 118 -8.96 2.37 6.31
N THR A 119 -9.86 1.81 5.49
CA THR A 119 -10.04 2.28 4.11
C THR A 119 -10.54 3.72 4.07
N LEU A 120 -11.50 4.09 4.93
CA LEU A 120 -12.01 5.46 5.04
C LEU A 120 -10.92 6.41 5.53
N GLU A 121 -10.12 6.01 6.51
CA GLU A 121 -8.98 6.77 7.01
C GLU A 121 -7.98 7.06 5.87
N ILE A 122 -7.53 6.03 5.17
CA ILE A 122 -6.59 6.19 4.05
C ILE A 122 -7.19 7.11 2.98
N THR A 123 -8.45 6.91 2.60
CA THR A 123 -9.12 7.70 1.56
C THR A 123 -9.21 9.16 1.94
N LEU A 124 -9.59 9.46 3.20
CA LEU A 124 -9.74 10.83 3.69
C LEU A 124 -8.39 11.56 3.67
N PHE A 125 -7.37 10.98 4.30
CA PHE A 125 -6.05 11.64 4.39
C PHE A 125 -5.36 11.72 3.02
N ALA A 126 -5.39 10.67 2.22
CA ALA A 126 -4.86 10.70 0.85
C ALA A 126 -5.59 11.71 -0.02
N GLY A 127 -6.92 11.83 0.11
CA GLY A 127 -7.72 12.83 -0.60
C GLY A 127 -7.32 14.27 -0.23
N ILE A 128 -7.18 14.57 1.06
CA ILE A 128 -6.76 15.89 1.53
C ILE A 128 -5.37 16.25 1.00
N ILE A 129 -4.40 15.34 1.14
CA ILE A 129 -3.04 15.53 0.63
C ILE A 129 -3.07 15.73 -0.88
N GLY A 130 -3.83 14.89 -1.59
CA GLY A 130 -3.98 14.95 -3.04
C GLY A 130 -4.53 16.30 -3.53
N VAL A 131 -5.57 16.81 -2.87
CA VAL A 131 -6.16 18.12 -3.21
C VAL A 131 -5.18 19.25 -2.96
N ILE A 132 -4.52 19.29 -1.79
CA ILE A 132 -3.59 20.37 -1.44
C ILE A 132 -2.40 20.40 -2.42
N ILE A 133 -1.72 19.28 -2.60
CA ILE A 133 -0.55 19.20 -3.48
C ILE A 133 -0.97 19.41 -4.94
N GLY A 134 -2.06 18.79 -5.37
CA GLY A 134 -2.57 18.90 -6.73
C GLY A 134 -2.96 20.34 -7.08
N PHE A 135 -3.57 21.06 -6.15
CA PHE A 135 -3.91 22.48 -6.34
C PHE A 135 -2.66 23.36 -6.51
N VAL A 136 -1.64 23.17 -5.67
CA VAL A 136 -0.36 23.91 -5.79
C VAL A 136 0.30 23.63 -7.15
N ILE A 137 0.36 22.36 -7.56
CA ILE A 137 0.92 21.99 -8.87
C ILE A 137 0.11 22.63 -10.02
N ALA A 138 -1.22 22.61 -9.92
CA ALA A 138 -2.10 23.21 -10.92
C ALA A 138 -1.85 24.70 -11.08
N LEU A 139 -1.70 25.45 -9.96
CA LEU A 139 -1.38 26.87 -10.00
C LEU A 139 -0.04 27.16 -10.67
N ILE A 140 1.01 26.41 -10.35
CA ILE A 140 2.34 26.58 -10.98
C ILE A 140 2.22 26.38 -12.50
N ARG A 141 1.55 25.31 -12.94
CA ARG A 141 1.40 24.99 -14.35
C ARG A 141 0.49 25.97 -15.08
N ALA A 142 -0.66 26.35 -14.49
CA ALA A 142 -1.56 27.34 -15.08
C ALA A 142 -0.88 28.70 -15.22
N THR A 143 -0.15 29.15 -14.21
CA THR A 143 0.61 30.41 -14.26
C THR A 143 1.67 30.38 -15.38
N HIS A 144 2.39 29.25 -15.51
CA HIS A 144 3.34 29.08 -16.59
C HIS A 144 2.67 29.16 -17.97
N ASP A 145 1.56 28.45 -18.16
CA ASP A 145 0.86 28.39 -19.45
C ASP A 145 0.27 29.76 -19.83
N ILE A 146 -0.25 30.52 -18.85
CA ILE A 146 -0.81 31.85 -19.09
C ILE A 146 0.30 32.89 -19.41
N GLN A 147 1.41 32.85 -18.69
CA GLN A 147 2.42 33.92 -18.73
C GLN A 147 3.57 33.63 -19.71
N LEU A 148 3.99 32.37 -19.88
CA LEU A 148 5.28 32.03 -20.47
C LEU A 148 5.24 31.11 -21.68
N ASP A 149 4.07 30.54 -22.05
CA ASP A 149 3.97 29.60 -23.17
C ASP A 149 4.49 30.21 -24.51
N LYS A 150 4.41 31.56 -24.66
CA LYS A 150 4.82 32.26 -25.88
C LYS A 150 5.98 33.23 -25.70
N ARG A 151 6.59 33.35 -24.51
CA ARG A 151 7.65 34.36 -24.23
C ARG A 151 8.98 33.70 -23.87
N LYS A 152 10.09 34.29 -24.35
CA LYS A 152 11.43 33.95 -23.86
C LYS A 152 11.62 34.41 -22.43
N CYS A 153 12.35 33.65 -21.60
CA CYS A 153 12.71 34.07 -20.24
C CYS A 153 13.38 35.43 -20.26
N ARG A 154 12.75 36.43 -19.63
CA ARG A 154 13.26 37.77 -19.54
C ARG A 154 13.67 38.17 -18.12
N SER A 155 13.14 37.46 -17.13
CA SER A 155 13.41 37.65 -15.72
C SER A 155 13.91 36.37 -15.05
N PHE A 156 14.65 36.49 -13.94
CA PHE A 156 15.03 35.37 -13.10
C PHE A 156 13.81 34.58 -12.63
N GLY A 157 12.71 35.26 -12.29
CA GLY A 157 11.44 34.63 -11.91
C GLY A 157 10.86 33.72 -13.02
N ASP A 158 10.99 34.10 -14.29
CA ASP A 158 10.53 33.30 -15.43
C ASP A 158 11.33 32.01 -15.55
N CYS A 159 12.63 32.02 -15.29
CA CYS A 159 13.47 30.82 -15.30
C CYS A 159 13.12 29.86 -14.16
N VAL A 160 12.87 30.41 -12.98
CA VAL A 160 12.44 29.63 -11.79
C VAL A 160 11.09 28.96 -12.06
N LEU A 161 10.11 29.70 -12.61
CA LEU A 161 8.78 29.17 -12.94
C LEU A 161 8.87 28.07 -14.00
N LYS A 162 9.70 28.20 -15.02
CA LYS A 162 9.94 27.15 -16.03
C LYS A 162 10.55 25.90 -15.39
N PHE A 163 11.50 26.06 -14.49
CA PHE A 163 12.12 24.94 -13.78
C PHE A 163 11.12 24.16 -12.96
N PHE A 164 10.29 24.86 -12.14
CA PHE A 164 9.25 24.20 -11.36
C PHE A 164 8.18 23.56 -12.23
N ASN A 165 7.78 24.22 -13.33
CA ASN A 165 6.84 23.63 -14.30
C ASN A 165 7.39 22.34 -14.92
N ALA A 166 8.69 22.28 -15.26
CA ALA A 166 9.31 21.07 -15.77
C ALA A 166 9.27 19.93 -14.75
N ILE A 167 9.59 20.19 -13.48
CA ILE A 167 9.49 19.22 -12.39
C ILE A 167 8.04 18.72 -12.23
N CYS A 168 7.07 19.63 -12.19
CA CYS A 168 5.66 19.27 -12.09
C CYS A 168 5.21 18.41 -13.27
N ASN A 169 5.68 18.70 -14.47
CA ASN A 169 5.34 17.92 -15.65
C ASN A 169 5.93 16.51 -15.60
N ILE A 170 7.19 16.36 -15.21
CA ILE A 170 7.83 15.05 -15.00
C ILE A 170 7.04 14.26 -13.94
N TYR A 171 6.75 14.89 -12.80
CA TYR A 171 5.96 14.26 -11.73
C TYR A 171 4.62 13.73 -12.22
N ILE A 172 3.82 14.56 -12.90
CA ILE A 172 2.51 14.16 -13.42
C ILE A 172 2.66 13.02 -14.45
N THR A 173 3.65 13.11 -15.33
CA THR A 173 3.89 12.09 -16.37
C THR A 173 4.23 10.75 -15.73
N VAL A 174 5.11 10.74 -14.73
CA VAL A 174 5.51 9.51 -14.02
C VAL A 174 4.31 8.94 -13.25
N MET A 175 3.62 9.79 -12.45
CA MET A 175 2.54 9.31 -11.58
C MET A 175 1.32 8.80 -12.36
N ARG A 176 1.02 9.39 -13.50
CA ARG A 176 -0.09 8.93 -14.36
C ARG A 176 0.31 7.84 -15.33
N GLY A 177 1.59 7.72 -15.65
CA GLY A 177 2.12 6.71 -16.55
C GLY A 177 2.46 5.37 -15.90
N THR A 178 2.49 5.30 -14.57
CA THR A 178 2.81 4.08 -13.83
C THR A 178 1.58 3.53 -13.09
N PRO A 179 1.43 2.19 -13.01
CA PRO A 179 0.34 1.58 -12.23
C PRO A 179 0.44 1.95 -10.74
N VAL A 180 -0.69 2.29 -10.12
CA VAL A 180 -0.74 2.70 -8.70
C VAL A 180 -0.20 1.63 -7.75
N VAL A 181 -0.41 0.36 -8.07
CA VAL A 181 0.11 -0.77 -7.27
C VAL A 181 1.64 -0.76 -7.23
N VAL A 182 2.29 -0.49 -8.37
CA VAL A 182 3.75 -0.38 -8.44
C VAL A 182 4.24 0.81 -7.61
N GLN A 183 3.55 1.94 -7.67
CA GLN A 183 3.86 3.11 -6.85
C GLN A 183 3.76 2.78 -5.36
N LEU A 184 2.71 2.06 -4.96
CA LEU A 184 2.51 1.63 -3.57
C LEU A 184 3.66 0.71 -3.11
N MET A 185 4.05 -0.25 -3.95
CA MET A 185 5.17 -1.16 -3.64
C MET A 185 6.49 -0.40 -3.49
N ILE A 186 6.79 0.53 -4.40
CA ILE A 186 8.00 1.37 -4.31
C ILE A 186 7.98 2.22 -3.03
N MET A 187 6.84 2.83 -2.70
CA MET A 187 6.72 3.63 -1.48
C MET A 187 6.93 2.80 -0.23
N TYR A 188 6.32 1.63 -0.16
CA TYR A 188 6.37 0.77 1.03
C TYR A 188 7.72 0.06 1.19
N TRP A 189 8.27 -0.52 0.09
CA TRP A 189 9.46 -1.38 0.16
C TRP A 189 10.78 -0.64 -0.03
N ILE A 190 10.78 0.54 -0.68
CA ILE A 190 12.01 1.24 -1.03
C ILE A 190 12.09 2.58 -0.29
N ILE A 191 11.09 3.45 -0.45
CA ILE A 191 11.18 4.83 0.05
C ILE A 191 10.90 4.89 1.55
N LEU A 192 9.85 4.23 2.01
CA LEU A 192 9.42 4.23 3.42
C LEU A 192 9.78 2.94 4.16
N VAL A 193 10.83 2.25 3.73
CA VAL A 193 11.30 0.99 4.33
C VAL A 193 11.55 1.12 5.84
N SER A 194 12.01 2.28 6.30
CA SER A 194 12.24 2.55 7.72
C SER A 194 10.96 2.80 8.52
N VAL A 195 9.85 3.10 7.83
CA VAL A 195 8.54 3.35 8.46
C VAL A 195 7.73 2.09 8.35
N ARG A 196 7.67 1.31 9.45
CA ARG A 196 6.94 0.03 9.52
C ARG A 196 5.42 0.21 9.65
N ASN A 197 4.85 1.21 9.00
CA ASN A 197 3.42 1.51 9.02
C ASN A 197 2.86 1.51 7.59
N GLY A 198 2.19 0.42 7.21
CA GLY A 198 1.60 0.26 5.89
C GLY A 198 0.49 1.28 5.59
N ILE A 199 -0.28 1.70 6.60
CA ILE A 199 -1.34 2.71 6.44
C ILE A 199 -0.72 4.05 6.04
N PHE A 200 0.36 4.45 6.71
CA PHE A 200 1.07 5.70 6.38
C PHE A 200 1.64 5.65 4.96
N ALA A 201 2.28 4.55 4.57
CA ALA A 201 2.80 4.37 3.21
C ALA A 201 1.68 4.44 2.16
N ALA A 202 0.52 3.84 2.45
CA ALA A 202 -0.65 3.90 1.58
C ALA A 202 -1.20 5.33 1.45
N ILE A 203 -1.32 6.07 2.56
CA ILE A 203 -1.78 7.46 2.55
C ILE A 203 -0.87 8.32 1.66
N VAL A 204 0.44 8.20 1.81
CA VAL A 204 1.41 8.96 1.01
C VAL A 204 1.33 8.58 -0.46
N ALA A 205 1.35 7.27 -0.78
CA ALA A 205 1.32 6.80 -2.16
C ALA A 205 0.03 7.21 -2.89
N PHE A 206 -1.13 6.98 -2.28
CA PHE A 206 -2.42 7.38 -2.86
C PHE A 206 -2.60 8.90 -2.91
N GLY A 207 -2.09 9.63 -1.90
CA GLY A 207 -2.09 11.09 -1.89
C GLY A 207 -1.28 11.68 -3.05
N MET A 208 -0.09 11.17 -3.28
CA MET A 208 0.74 11.58 -4.42
C MET A 208 0.10 11.19 -5.76
N ASN A 209 -0.47 9.99 -5.88
CA ASN A 209 -1.17 9.61 -7.10
C ASN A 209 -2.38 10.53 -7.36
N SER A 210 -3.22 10.77 -6.36
CA SER A 210 -4.38 11.68 -6.46
C SER A 210 -3.98 13.11 -6.84
N ALA A 211 -2.86 13.61 -6.28
CA ALA A 211 -2.38 14.95 -6.57
C ALA A 211 -2.09 15.17 -8.06
N ALA A 212 -1.56 14.16 -8.77
CA ALA A 212 -1.31 14.24 -10.20
C ALA A 212 -2.60 14.38 -11.02
N TYR A 213 -3.67 13.69 -10.64
CA TYR A 213 -4.97 13.82 -11.31
C TYR A 213 -5.66 15.14 -10.98
N VAL A 214 -5.68 15.54 -9.70
CA VAL A 214 -6.25 16.82 -9.26
C VAL A 214 -5.55 17.99 -9.96
N ALA A 215 -4.21 17.94 -10.08
CA ALA A 215 -3.45 18.98 -10.76
C ALA A 215 -3.90 19.21 -12.21
N GLU A 216 -4.12 18.11 -12.96
CA GLU A 216 -4.61 18.23 -14.34
C GLU A 216 -6.05 18.73 -14.43
N ILE A 217 -6.94 18.23 -13.56
CA ILE A 217 -8.35 18.64 -13.54
C ILE A 217 -8.46 20.14 -13.23
N VAL A 218 -7.79 20.61 -12.16
CA VAL A 218 -7.81 22.01 -11.75
C VAL A 218 -7.17 22.90 -12.81
N ARG A 219 -6.01 22.50 -13.38
CA ARG A 219 -5.38 23.24 -14.49
C ARG A 219 -6.31 23.36 -15.68
N ALA A 220 -6.96 22.26 -16.09
CA ALA A 220 -7.90 22.27 -17.19
C ALA A 220 -9.10 23.19 -16.91
N GLY A 221 -9.61 23.19 -15.68
CA GLY A 221 -10.68 24.10 -15.25
C GLY A 221 -10.27 25.57 -15.34
N ILE A 222 -9.07 25.93 -14.86
CA ILE A 222 -8.54 27.30 -14.94
C ILE A 222 -8.38 27.73 -16.40
N MET A 223 -7.87 26.86 -17.26
CA MET A 223 -7.64 27.17 -18.68
C MET A 223 -8.93 27.19 -19.52
N ALA A 224 -10.02 26.62 -19.03
CA ALA A 224 -11.32 26.62 -19.70
C ALA A 224 -12.06 27.96 -19.61
N VAL A 225 -11.67 28.83 -18.68
CA VAL A 225 -12.28 30.17 -18.53
C VAL A 225 -11.82 31.04 -19.71
N ALA A 226 -12.76 31.47 -20.53
CA ALA A 226 -12.46 32.31 -21.68
C ALA A 226 -11.93 33.67 -21.22
N ILE A 227 -10.88 34.16 -21.88
CA ILE A 227 -10.20 35.46 -21.57
C ILE A 227 -11.21 36.62 -21.53
N GLY A 228 -12.20 36.61 -22.39
CA GLY A 228 -13.25 37.64 -22.42
C GLY A 228 -14.16 37.72 -21.18
N GLN A 229 -14.26 36.63 -20.40
CA GLN A 229 -14.99 36.66 -19.12
C GLN A 229 -14.18 37.29 -18.00
N THR A 230 -12.86 37.18 -18.07
CA THR A 230 -11.95 37.82 -17.10
C THR A 230 -11.79 39.33 -17.33
N GLU A 231 -11.97 39.81 -18.58
CA GLU A 231 -11.95 41.24 -18.93
C GLU A 231 -13.29 41.95 -18.62
N ALA A 232 -14.38 41.19 -18.48
CA ALA A 232 -15.74 41.70 -18.24
C ALA A 232 -16.09 41.82 -16.73
N SER A 233 -15.26 41.32 -15.83
CA SER A 233 -15.43 41.42 -14.38
C SER A 233 -14.48 42.43 -13.73
#